data_5567487f377fdbe474c81132cf763639
#
_entry.id   5567487f377fdbe474c81132cf763639
#
_cell.length_a   1.000
_cell.length_b   1.000
_cell.length_c   1.000
_cell.angle_alpha   90.00
_cell.angle_beta   90.00
_cell.angle_gamma   90.00
#
_symmetry.space_group_name_H-M   'P 1'
#
loop_
_entity.id
_entity.type
_entity.pdbx_description
1 polymer ?
#
loop_
_entity_poly.entity_id
_entity_poly.type
_entity_poly.pdbx_seq_one_letter_code
_entity_poly.pdbx_strand_id
1 'polypeptide(L)'
;EVIVDVPEADGLFRSSLKAPMEGSLPGRAVWRFTEIPADHIAIAFTPSVDATARLLMGLSPFGLALIAGGVLLLLHIRWMHRFRANGNVGRSMPLIVGVLLAPLGFLLAFLFSYDLIDMAIGPDAGRFHGYTFLYLGLYPIITPLYGLGCWLLDRFWKRRYAEEAVETTV
;
A
#
# COMPACT_ATOMS: atom_id res chain seq x y z
N GLU A 1 12.83 41.98 -13.14
CA GLU A 1 11.72 41.29 -13.81
C GLU A 1 11.95 39.77 -13.76
N VAL A 2 10.94 39.02 -13.33
CA VAL A 2 10.96 37.56 -13.33
C VAL A 2 9.88 37.11 -14.28
N ILE A 3 10.27 36.34 -15.29
CA ILE A 3 9.36 35.74 -16.26
C ILE A 3 9.40 34.21 -16.05
N VAL A 4 8.25 33.64 -15.81
CA VAL A 4 8.08 32.18 -15.73
C VAL A 4 7.19 31.75 -16.85
N ASP A 5 7.74 30.91 -17.73
CA ASP A 5 7.02 30.31 -18.84
C ASP A 5 6.90 28.81 -18.60
N VAL A 6 5.71 28.34 -18.35
CA VAL A 6 5.41 26.93 -18.09
C VAL A 6 4.54 26.43 -19.23
N PRO A 7 4.96 25.38 -19.95
CA PRO A 7 4.14 24.79 -21.01
C PRO A 7 2.76 24.43 -20.46
N GLU A 8 1.75 24.45 -21.30
CA GLU A 8 0.39 24.03 -20.94
C GLU A 8 0.45 22.62 -20.35
N ALA A 9 0.24 22.52 -19.04
CA ALA A 9 0.19 21.27 -18.31
C ALA A 9 -1.03 21.29 -17.41
N ASP A 10 -1.77 20.21 -17.40
CA ASP A 10 -2.88 20.05 -16.46
C ASP A 10 -2.37 19.90 -15.04
N GLY A 11 -2.60 20.89 -14.20
CA GLY A 11 -2.19 20.85 -12.81
C GLY A 11 -2.40 22.16 -12.05
N LEU A 12 -2.17 22.11 -10.76
CA LEU A 12 -2.20 23.27 -9.89
C LEU A 12 -0.79 23.84 -9.68
N PHE A 13 -0.64 25.11 -10.00
CA PHE A 13 0.60 25.83 -9.75
C PHE A 13 0.45 26.71 -8.50
N ARG A 14 1.46 26.66 -7.63
CA ARG A 14 1.60 27.55 -6.48
C ARG A 14 2.96 28.22 -6.54
N SER A 15 2.96 29.55 -6.41
CA SER A 15 4.18 30.35 -6.30
C SER A 15 4.37 30.85 -4.89
N SER A 16 5.61 30.97 -4.43
CA SER A 16 5.96 31.69 -3.21
C SER A 16 5.80 33.21 -3.37
N LEU A 17 5.66 33.67 -4.61
CA LEU A 17 5.41 35.06 -4.94
C LEU A 17 3.91 35.40 -4.84
N LYS A 18 3.58 36.67 -4.66
CA LYS A 18 2.21 37.17 -4.81
C LYS A 18 1.70 36.93 -6.23
N ALA A 19 0.43 37.21 -6.48
CA ALA A 19 -0.16 37.05 -7.81
C ALA A 19 0.70 37.80 -8.88
N PRO A 20 0.88 37.19 -10.09
CA PRO A 20 1.63 37.82 -11.16
C PRO A 20 0.94 39.11 -11.60
N MET A 21 1.71 40.06 -12.10
CA MET A 21 1.17 41.31 -12.65
C MET A 21 0.53 41.11 -14.03
N GLU A 22 1.09 40.18 -14.81
CA GLU A 22 0.61 39.81 -16.14
C GLU A 22 0.60 38.30 -16.29
N GLY A 23 -0.48 37.75 -16.88
CA GLY A 23 -0.63 36.35 -17.16
C GLY A 23 -1.01 35.50 -15.97
N SER A 24 -0.94 34.19 -16.13
CA SER A 24 -1.23 33.17 -15.11
C SER A 24 -0.48 31.89 -15.40
N LEU A 25 -0.34 31.02 -14.41
CA LEU A 25 0.17 29.65 -14.59
C LEU A 25 -1.02 28.66 -14.69
N PRO A 26 -0.99 27.66 -15.60
CA PRO A 26 0.05 27.40 -16.61
C PRO A 26 0.06 28.49 -17.70
N GLY A 27 1.17 28.63 -18.40
CA GLY A 27 1.43 29.65 -19.40
C GLY A 27 2.50 30.63 -18.92
N ARG A 28 2.46 31.84 -19.46
CA ARG A 28 3.46 32.87 -19.16
C ARG A 28 2.96 33.78 -18.06
N ALA A 29 3.67 33.79 -16.93
CA ALA A 29 3.42 34.67 -15.81
C ALA A 29 4.60 35.64 -15.61
N VAL A 30 4.30 36.94 -15.38
CA VAL A 30 5.32 37.97 -15.27
C VAL A 30 5.18 38.69 -13.91
N TRP A 31 6.30 38.78 -13.19
CA TRP A 31 6.44 39.55 -11.97
C TRP A 31 7.49 40.63 -12.19
N ARG A 32 7.17 41.85 -11.79
CA ARG A 32 8.10 42.98 -11.78
C ARG A 32 8.28 43.43 -10.35
N PHE A 33 9.54 43.56 -9.93
CA PHE A 33 9.92 43.99 -8.61
C PHE A 33 10.83 45.18 -8.70
N THR A 34 10.69 46.11 -7.78
CA THR A 34 11.61 47.26 -7.57
C THR A 34 12.82 46.87 -6.75
N GLU A 35 12.66 45.84 -5.89
CA GLU A 35 13.71 45.26 -5.05
C GLU A 35 13.67 43.74 -5.17
N ILE A 36 14.73 43.03 -4.83
CA ILE A 36 14.75 41.56 -4.83
C ILE A 36 13.78 41.05 -3.74
N PRO A 37 12.70 40.37 -4.07
CA PRO A 37 11.63 40.06 -3.12
C PRO A 37 11.98 38.93 -2.13
N ALA A 38 12.97 38.11 -2.46
CA ALA A 38 13.40 36.98 -1.62
C ALA A 38 14.72 36.42 -2.16
N ASP A 39 15.46 35.69 -1.31
CA ASP A 39 16.69 34.99 -1.69
C ASP A 39 16.45 33.84 -2.65
N HIS A 40 15.22 33.31 -2.64
CA HIS A 40 14.81 32.23 -3.55
C HIS A 40 13.34 32.38 -3.95
N ILE A 41 13.02 31.94 -5.16
CA ILE A 41 11.66 31.87 -5.71
C ILE A 41 11.33 30.38 -5.88
N ALA A 42 10.29 29.93 -5.21
CA ALA A 42 9.79 28.58 -5.33
C ALA A 42 8.48 28.55 -6.13
N ILE A 43 8.41 27.67 -7.13
CA ILE A 43 7.19 27.36 -7.86
C ILE A 43 6.93 25.89 -7.67
N ALA A 44 5.82 25.57 -7.03
CA ALA A 44 5.36 24.19 -6.85
C ALA A 44 4.31 23.86 -7.91
N PHE A 45 4.49 22.72 -8.56
CA PHE A 45 3.56 22.17 -9.51
C PHE A 45 2.95 20.88 -8.92
N THR A 46 1.63 20.80 -8.96
CA THR A 46 0.90 19.60 -8.59
C THR A 46 0.17 19.10 -9.85
N PRO A 47 0.65 18.01 -10.49
CA PRO A 47 0.01 17.49 -11.69
C PRO A 47 -1.41 17.02 -11.39
N SER A 48 -2.31 17.12 -12.38
CA SER A 48 -3.61 16.49 -12.31
C SER A 48 -3.44 14.98 -12.48
N VAL A 49 -3.81 14.21 -11.48
CA VAL A 49 -3.79 12.75 -11.56
C VAL A 49 -5.18 12.23 -11.90
N ASP A 50 -5.25 11.12 -12.62
CA ASP A 50 -6.50 10.49 -13.00
C ASP A 50 -7.27 9.92 -11.78
N ALA A 51 -8.50 9.43 -12.00
CA ALA A 51 -9.33 8.89 -10.93
C ALA A 51 -8.72 7.65 -10.27
N THR A 52 -8.00 6.82 -11.06
CA THR A 52 -7.33 5.60 -10.59
C THR A 52 -6.17 5.95 -9.66
N ALA A 53 -5.32 6.89 -10.09
CA ALA A 53 -4.20 7.36 -9.27
C ALA A 53 -4.71 7.99 -7.96
N ARG A 54 -5.77 8.81 -8.02
CA ARG A 54 -6.39 9.38 -6.81
C ARG A 54 -6.92 8.32 -5.85
N LEU A 55 -7.57 7.27 -6.35
CA LEU A 55 -8.05 6.16 -5.55
C LEU A 55 -6.89 5.42 -4.87
N LEU A 56 -5.85 5.06 -5.62
CA LEU A 56 -4.68 4.35 -5.11
C LEU A 56 -3.92 5.17 -4.08
N MET A 57 -3.71 6.47 -4.33
CA MET A 57 -3.12 7.41 -3.38
C MET A 57 -3.95 7.54 -2.10
N GLY A 58 -5.27 7.59 -2.22
CA GLY A 58 -6.21 7.65 -1.09
C GLY A 58 -6.18 6.39 -0.22
N LEU A 59 -6.03 5.21 -0.82
CA LEU A 59 -5.85 3.94 -0.10
C LEU A 59 -4.49 3.88 0.59
N SER A 60 -3.49 4.56 0.07
CA SER A 60 -2.09 4.49 0.49
C SER A 60 -1.46 3.09 0.34
N PRO A 61 -0.13 2.94 0.37
CA PRO A 61 0.52 1.63 0.32
C PRO A 61 0.08 0.70 1.44
N PHE A 62 -0.15 1.25 2.64
CA PHE A 62 -0.60 0.47 3.78
C PHE A 62 -2.03 -0.05 3.60
N GLY A 63 -2.96 0.77 3.10
CA GLY A 63 -4.33 0.36 2.82
C GLY A 63 -4.42 -0.73 1.76
N LEU A 64 -3.63 -0.61 0.68
CA LEU A 64 -3.52 -1.64 -0.35
C LEU A 64 -2.97 -2.96 0.21
N ALA A 65 -1.95 -2.89 1.06
CA ALA A 65 -1.40 -4.05 1.74
C ALA A 65 -2.42 -4.70 2.70
N LEU A 66 -3.22 -3.92 3.43
CA LEU A 66 -4.28 -4.44 4.28
C LEU A 66 -5.35 -5.20 3.49
N ILE A 67 -5.73 -4.71 2.32
CA ILE A 67 -6.67 -5.41 1.42
C ILE A 67 -6.06 -6.73 0.98
N ALA A 68 -4.82 -6.73 0.49
CA ALA A 68 -4.12 -7.93 0.07
C ALA A 68 -3.95 -8.93 1.24
N GLY A 69 -3.55 -8.43 2.41
CA GLY A 69 -3.39 -9.22 3.63
C GLY A 69 -4.72 -9.84 4.10
N GLY A 70 -5.83 -9.10 4.01
CA GLY A 70 -7.17 -9.60 4.29
C GLY A 70 -7.57 -10.75 3.37
N VAL A 71 -7.30 -10.62 2.07
CA VAL A 71 -7.54 -11.70 1.09
C VAL A 71 -6.68 -12.91 1.41
N LEU A 72 -5.38 -12.74 1.67
CA LEU A 72 -4.47 -13.83 2.03
C LEU A 72 -4.91 -14.52 3.32
N LEU A 73 -5.33 -13.77 4.33
CA LEU A 73 -5.86 -14.30 5.57
C LEU A 73 -7.10 -15.16 5.33
N LEU A 74 -8.08 -14.66 4.57
CA LEU A 74 -9.30 -15.40 4.23
C LEU A 74 -9.02 -16.68 3.46
N LEU A 75 -8.10 -16.62 2.49
CA LEU A 75 -7.67 -17.81 1.72
C LEU A 75 -6.99 -18.84 2.63
N HIS A 76 -6.10 -18.39 3.53
CA HIS A 76 -5.42 -19.27 4.46
C HIS A 76 -6.39 -19.93 5.45
N ILE A 77 -7.29 -19.16 6.06
CA ILE A 77 -8.34 -19.66 6.95
C ILE A 77 -9.21 -20.69 6.24
N ARG A 78 -9.67 -20.37 5.01
CA ARG A 78 -10.47 -21.28 4.20
C ARG A 78 -9.72 -22.55 3.85
N TRP A 79 -8.43 -22.47 3.54
CA TRP A 79 -7.60 -23.63 3.26
C TRP A 79 -7.45 -24.52 4.50
N MET A 80 -7.10 -23.96 5.66
CA MET A 80 -7.02 -24.70 6.92
C MET A 80 -8.34 -25.39 7.27
N HIS A 81 -9.44 -24.66 7.19
CA HIS A 81 -10.77 -25.19 7.47
C HIS A 81 -11.13 -26.37 6.57
N ARG A 82 -10.98 -26.23 5.25
CA ARG A 82 -11.25 -27.31 4.28
C ARG A 82 -10.36 -28.51 4.52
N PHE A 83 -9.09 -28.29 4.87
CA PHE A 83 -8.15 -29.37 5.13
C PHE A 83 -8.57 -30.18 6.37
N ARG A 84 -9.10 -29.53 7.40
CA ARG A 84 -9.64 -30.20 8.60
C ARG A 84 -10.95 -30.92 8.30
N ALA A 85 -11.86 -30.28 7.58
CA ALA A 85 -13.14 -30.88 7.18
C ALA A 85 -12.97 -32.16 6.35
N ASN A 86 -11.86 -32.29 5.60
CA ASN A 86 -11.52 -33.50 4.84
C ASN A 86 -10.85 -34.62 5.68
N GLY A 87 -10.96 -34.56 7.02
CA GLY A 87 -10.43 -35.59 7.91
C GLY A 87 -8.92 -35.58 8.19
N ASN A 88 -8.19 -34.56 7.71
CA ASN A 88 -6.76 -34.46 7.92
C ASN A 88 -6.40 -33.87 9.30
N VAL A 89 -6.83 -34.50 10.39
CA VAL A 89 -6.67 -33.99 11.76
C VAL A 89 -5.19 -34.00 12.21
N GLY A 90 -4.42 -34.99 11.82
CA GLY A 90 -3.03 -35.20 12.28
C GLY A 90 -1.98 -34.33 11.56
N ARG A 91 -2.29 -33.75 10.40
CA ARG A 91 -1.32 -32.99 9.59
C ARG A 91 -1.52 -31.49 9.79
N SER A 92 -0.42 -30.72 9.88
CA SER A 92 -0.45 -29.26 10.07
C SER A 92 0.15 -28.50 8.88
N MET A 93 0.23 -29.13 7.71
CA MET A 93 0.84 -28.51 6.54
C MET A 93 0.22 -27.15 6.14
N PRO A 94 -1.12 -26.97 6.04
CA PRO A 94 -1.70 -25.69 5.70
C PRO A 94 -1.36 -24.60 6.72
N LEU A 95 -1.33 -24.96 8.03
CA LEU A 95 -0.94 -24.04 9.08
C LEU A 95 0.50 -23.52 8.88
N ILE A 96 1.46 -24.43 8.69
CA ILE A 96 2.87 -24.08 8.57
C ILE A 96 3.11 -23.23 7.32
N VAL A 97 2.63 -23.69 6.18
CA VAL A 97 2.83 -23.00 4.89
C VAL A 97 2.14 -21.65 4.89
N GLY A 98 0.91 -21.56 5.38
CA GLY A 98 0.19 -20.29 5.40
C GLY A 98 0.78 -19.28 6.39
N VAL A 99 1.30 -19.74 7.55
CA VAL A 99 1.98 -18.88 8.53
C VAL A 99 3.26 -18.28 7.95
N LEU A 100 3.95 -18.99 7.07
CA LEU A 100 5.13 -18.44 6.39
C LEU A 100 4.76 -17.54 5.21
N LEU A 101 3.81 -17.95 4.38
CA LEU A 101 3.51 -17.24 3.13
C LEU A 101 2.61 -16.02 3.29
N ALA A 102 1.62 -16.04 4.21
CA ALA A 102 0.69 -14.93 4.31
C ALA A 102 1.33 -13.63 4.84
N PRO A 103 2.16 -13.63 5.91
CA PRO A 103 2.88 -12.43 6.32
C PRO A 103 3.89 -11.95 5.28
N LEU A 104 4.57 -12.86 4.59
CA LEU A 104 5.48 -12.51 3.50
C LEU A 104 4.72 -11.84 2.36
N GLY A 105 3.61 -12.42 1.94
CA GLY A 105 2.75 -11.85 0.90
C GLY A 105 2.19 -10.48 1.26
N PHE A 106 1.82 -10.25 2.53
CA PHE A 106 1.41 -8.94 3.04
C PHE A 106 2.52 -7.90 2.91
N LEU A 107 3.75 -8.23 3.33
CA LEU A 107 4.88 -7.32 3.25
C LEU A 107 5.30 -7.04 1.80
N LEU A 108 5.26 -8.05 0.93
CA LEU A 108 5.50 -7.87 -0.49
C LEU A 108 4.42 -6.99 -1.14
N ALA A 109 3.14 -7.19 -0.80
CA ALA A 109 2.06 -6.34 -1.29
C ALA A 109 2.25 -4.88 -0.84
N PHE A 110 2.73 -4.66 0.38
CA PHE A 110 3.09 -3.33 0.87
C PHE A 110 4.18 -2.69 0.00
N LEU A 111 5.27 -3.41 -0.29
CA LEU A 111 6.36 -2.91 -1.13
C LEU A 111 5.90 -2.61 -2.55
N PHE A 112 5.22 -3.55 -3.20
CA PHE A 112 4.73 -3.37 -4.56
C PHE A 112 3.64 -2.31 -4.70
N SER A 113 2.97 -1.95 -3.60
CA SER A 113 1.98 -0.88 -3.60
C SER A 113 2.58 0.49 -3.92
N TYR A 114 3.84 0.73 -3.58
CA TYR A 114 4.55 1.95 -3.96
C TYR A 114 4.73 2.02 -5.47
N ASP A 115 5.25 0.94 -6.06
CA ASP A 115 5.44 0.87 -7.52
C ASP A 115 4.11 1.00 -8.27
N LEU A 116 3.04 0.39 -7.73
CA LEU A 116 1.70 0.47 -8.31
C LEU A 116 1.16 1.91 -8.31
N ILE A 117 1.36 2.64 -7.22
CA ILE A 117 0.95 4.05 -7.11
C ILE A 117 1.78 4.90 -8.06
N ASP A 118 3.11 4.72 -8.09
CA ASP A 118 4.00 5.45 -8.98
C ASP A 118 3.66 5.21 -10.46
N MET A 119 3.35 3.97 -10.83
CA MET A 119 2.89 3.65 -12.19
C MET A 119 1.59 4.38 -12.56
N ALA A 120 0.67 4.51 -11.60
CA ALA A 120 -0.60 5.19 -11.82
C ALA A 120 -0.45 6.71 -11.89
N ILE A 121 0.51 7.30 -11.18
CA ILE A 121 0.83 8.74 -11.25
C ILE A 121 1.57 9.05 -12.56
N GLY A 122 2.41 8.13 -13.03
CA GLY A 122 3.16 8.28 -14.28
C GLY A 122 4.58 8.82 -14.07
N PRO A 123 5.19 9.43 -15.13
CA PRO A 123 6.60 9.81 -15.14
C PRO A 123 6.97 10.89 -14.11
N ASP A 124 5.99 11.66 -13.65
CA ASP A 124 6.20 12.73 -12.66
C ASP A 124 6.17 12.21 -11.21
N ALA A 125 5.95 10.91 -11.02
CA ALA A 125 6.05 10.29 -9.70
C ALA A 125 7.45 10.40 -9.14
N GLY A 126 7.58 10.97 -7.96
CA GLY A 126 8.85 11.04 -7.24
C GLY A 126 9.24 9.67 -6.69
N ARG A 127 10.01 8.90 -7.43
CA ARG A 127 10.41 7.52 -7.11
C ARG A 127 11.45 7.41 -5.99
N PHE A 128 11.21 8.03 -4.84
CA PHE A 128 12.14 8.03 -3.71
C PHE A 128 11.67 7.11 -2.57
N HIS A 129 11.59 5.79 -2.86
CA HIS A 129 11.17 4.80 -1.86
C HIS A 129 12.35 4.01 -1.28
N GLY A 130 13.56 4.60 -1.25
CA GLY A 130 14.84 3.95 -1.07
C GLY A 130 14.98 2.99 0.13
N TYR A 131 14.25 3.20 1.22
CA TYR A 131 14.37 2.36 2.42
C TYR A 131 13.12 1.51 2.72
N THR A 132 12.16 1.46 1.81
CA THR A 132 10.91 0.68 2.04
C THR A 132 11.18 -0.81 2.21
N PHE A 133 12.24 -1.35 1.59
CA PHE A 133 12.64 -2.75 1.74
C PHE A 133 12.97 -3.14 3.21
N LEU A 134 13.32 -2.17 4.07
CA LEU A 134 13.58 -2.43 5.50
C LEU A 134 12.33 -2.96 6.22
N TYR A 135 11.12 -2.69 5.71
CA TYR A 135 9.89 -3.26 6.26
C TYR A 135 9.85 -4.79 6.19
N LEU A 136 10.62 -5.42 5.27
CA LEU A 136 10.79 -6.88 5.28
C LEU A 136 11.43 -7.39 6.58
N GLY A 137 12.20 -6.56 7.27
CA GLY A 137 12.72 -6.85 8.61
C GLY A 137 11.65 -7.07 9.67
N LEU A 138 10.39 -6.67 9.41
CA LEU A 138 9.26 -6.96 10.30
C LEU A 138 8.74 -8.40 10.16
N TYR A 139 9.15 -9.13 9.12
CA TYR A 139 8.71 -10.50 8.88
C TYR A 139 8.92 -11.43 10.08
N PRO A 140 10.12 -11.50 10.71
CA PRO A 140 10.35 -12.35 11.87
C PRO A 140 9.53 -11.96 13.12
N ILE A 141 8.98 -10.75 13.16
CA ILE A 141 8.13 -10.27 14.26
C ILE A 141 6.66 -10.62 13.98
N ILE A 142 6.19 -10.34 12.77
CA ILE A 142 4.78 -10.52 12.35
C ILE A 142 4.45 -12.02 12.26
N THR A 143 5.37 -12.83 11.72
CA THR A 143 5.16 -14.26 11.47
C THR A 143 4.78 -15.06 12.74
N PRO A 144 5.48 -14.96 13.87
CA PRO A 144 5.09 -15.70 15.07
C PRO A 144 3.76 -15.20 15.67
N LEU A 145 3.46 -13.89 15.62
CA LEU A 145 2.20 -13.33 16.09
C LEU A 145 1.02 -13.85 15.26
N TYR A 146 1.16 -13.81 13.93
CA TYR A 146 0.20 -14.38 12.99
C TYR A 146 0.06 -15.90 13.21
N GLY A 147 1.18 -16.60 13.39
CA GLY A 147 1.23 -18.04 13.62
C GLY A 147 0.51 -18.45 14.89
N LEU A 148 0.64 -17.69 15.98
CA LEU A 148 -0.06 -17.92 17.24
C LEU A 148 -1.59 -17.85 17.03
N GLY A 149 -2.08 -16.81 16.35
CA GLY A 149 -3.51 -16.66 16.02
C GLY A 149 -4.04 -17.83 15.20
N CYS A 150 -3.32 -18.19 14.13
CA CYS A 150 -3.70 -19.32 13.27
C CYS A 150 -3.63 -20.67 14.01
N TRP A 151 -2.65 -20.86 14.88
CA TRP A 151 -2.53 -22.08 15.70
C TRP A 151 -3.69 -22.24 16.69
N LEU A 152 -4.12 -21.16 17.34
CA LEU A 152 -5.28 -21.17 18.23
C LEU A 152 -6.55 -21.56 17.48
N LEU A 153 -6.75 -20.98 16.29
CA LEU A 153 -7.88 -21.28 15.41
C LEU A 153 -7.85 -22.74 14.92
N ASP A 154 -6.69 -23.21 14.49
CA ASP A 154 -6.49 -24.60 14.07
C ASP A 154 -6.77 -25.59 15.20
N ARG A 155 -6.34 -25.28 16.43
CA ARG A 155 -6.59 -26.09 17.60
C ARG A 155 -8.09 -26.16 17.94
N PHE A 156 -8.82 -25.06 17.76
CA PHE A 156 -10.26 -25.03 17.94
C PHE A 156 -10.96 -25.96 16.94
N TRP A 157 -10.63 -25.90 15.68
CA TRP A 157 -11.21 -26.78 14.65
C TRP A 157 -10.83 -28.26 14.85
N LYS A 158 -9.59 -28.56 15.22
CA LYS A 158 -9.17 -29.92 15.53
C LYS A 158 -10.04 -30.57 16.59
N ARG A 159 -10.34 -29.84 17.67
CA ARG A 159 -11.21 -30.34 18.74
C ARG A 159 -12.62 -30.62 18.22
N ARG A 160 -13.20 -29.65 17.55
CA ARG A 160 -14.55 -29.76 17.01
C ARG A 160 -14.71 -30.95 16.06
N TYR A 161 -13.84 -31.11 15.10
CA TYR A 161 -13.92 -32.23 14.15
C TYR A 161 -13.57 -33.58 14.75
N ALA A 162 -12.79 -33.63 15.83
CA ALA A 162 -12.55 -34.86 16.57
C ALA A 162 -13.80 -35.32 17.35
N GLU A 163 -14.55 -34.40 17.93
CA GLU A 163 -15.80 -34.68 18.62
C GLU A 163 -16.88 -35.19 17.66
N GLU A 164 -17.07 -34.52 16.50
CA GLU A 164 -18.00 -34.92 15.44
C GLU A 164 -17.71 -36.33 14.90
N ALA A 165 -16.43 -36.71 14.79
CA ALA A 165 -16.02 -38.05 14.33
C ALA A 165 -16.36 -39.16 15.33
N VAL A 166 -16.34 -38.90 16.64
CA VAL A 166 -16.70 -39.85 17.68
C VAL A 166 -18.21 -40.08 17.69
N GLU A 167 -19.02 -39.02 17.57
CA GLU A 167 -20.49 -39.11 17.55
C GLU A 167 -21.03 -39.89 16.36
N THR A 168 -20.34 -39.86 15.21
CA THR A 168 -20.76 -40.61 13.99
C THR A 168 -20.41 -42.10 14.01
N THR A 169 -19.63 -42.54 15.01
CA THR A 169 -19.12 -43.94 15.11
C THR A 169 -19.90 -44.78 16.15
N VAL A 170 -20.78 -44.11 16.92
CA VAL A 170 -21.70 -44.72 17.89
C VAL A 170 -23.09 -44.89 17.28
#